data_bfa39bcce1987af55a086bbbed1a05ca
#
_entry.id   bfa39bcce1987af55a086bbbed1a05ca
#
_cell.length_a   1.000
_cell.length_b   1.000
_cell.length_c   1.000
_cell.angle_alpha   90.00
_cell.angle_beta   90.00
_cell.angle_gamma   90.00
#
_symmetry.space_group_name_H-M   'P 1'
#
loop_
_entity.id
_entity.type
_entity.pdbx_description
1 polymer ?
#
loop_
_entity_poly.entity_id
_entity_poly.type
_entity_poly.pdbx_seq_one_letter_code
_entity_poly.pdbx_strand_id
1 'polypeptide(L)'
;MLDWLRFVLASMVLLTHEGIKYGPINGGLAVAVFLALSGWLIGGILVKSDRDSLPRFFYNRATRIWASYFTAIMLLYTAAALREGVTANWFKYLFYDVTFTHYNFVEFPRASFEMPLKGTGNAFWSLAVEEQFYLAAPLLMLFTRFGKSMMTWAVISVGLMALQSMWAPIAVGVLGAVVNQHHGLGATRVQRLVAAAIAIAALGSMFLWRDAEPLRSIFSLCVVLALIAPGVRGPTGKFFGAISFPLYLNQWIGGFTVNAISRYVMPIPGDLALVLIFLASVAAAVVTWYAVDRPIMRYRDRWYTPERGKALGIAAYIIVGIGLAGGLTLRALGY
;
A
#
# COMPACT_ATOMS: atom_id res chain seq x y z
N MET A 1 -12.06 13.52 4.60
CA MET A 1 -12.66 12.25 4.11
C MET A 1 -11.60 11.20 3.74
N LEU A 2 -10.48 11.56 3.14
CA LEU A 2 -9.43 10.57 2.76
C LEU A 2 -8.82 9.80 3.95
N ASP A 3 -8.77 10.38 5.15
CA ASP A 3 -8.29 9.67 6.34
C ASP A 3 -9.22 8.51 6.74
N TRP A 4 -10.54 8.74 6.65
CA TRP A 4 -11.54 7.69 6.83
C TRP A 4 -11.48 6.64 5.73
N LEU A 5 -11.30 7.07 4.47
CA LEU A 5 -11.14 6.14 3.36
C LEU A 5 -10.01 5.14 3.63
N ARG A 6 -8.85 5.62 4.06
CA ARG A 6 -7.70 4.74 4.38
C ARG A 6 -8.03 3.70 5.46
N PHE A 7 -8.74 4.11 6.51
CA PHE A 7 -9.13 3.17 7.57
C PHE A 7 -10.13 2.13 7.06
N VAL A 8 -11.14 2.55 6.30
CA VAL A 8 -12.12 1.63 5.69
C VAL A 8 -11.42 0.64 4.75
N LEU A 9 -10.50 1.09 3.91
CA LEU A 9 -9.75 0.22 3.00
C LEU A 9 -8.88 -0.78 3.77
N ALA A 10 -8.16 -0.36 4.83
CA ALA A 10 -7.37 -1.26 5.66
C ALA A 10 -8.25 -2.31 6.37
N SER A 11 -9.42 -1.88 6.87
CA SER A 11 -10.42 -2.79 7.45
C SER A 11 -10.96 -3.80 6.43
N MET A 12 -11.18 -3.36 5.20
CA MET A 12 -11.64 -4.23 4.10
C MET A 12 -10.58 -5.28 3.73
N VAL A 13 -9.29 -4.92 3.75
CA VAL A 13 -8.19 -5.89 3.55
C VAL A 13 -8.20 -6.91 4.67
N LEU A 14 -8.27 -6.48 5.94
CA LEU A 14 -8.35 -7.37 7.10
C LEU A 14 -9.53 -8.36 6.98
N LEU A 15 -10.74 -7.84 6.74
CA LEU A 15 -11.94 -8.67 6.62
C LEU A 15 -11.83 -9.69 5.48
N THR A 16 -11.17 -9.32 4.37
CA THR A 16 -10.92 -10.25 3.26
C THR A 16 -9.97 -11.38 3.65
N HIS A 17 -8.95 -11.11 4.46
CA HIS A 17 -8.06 -12.15 4.99
C HIS A 17 -8.77 -13.09 5.95
N GLU A 18 -9.80 -12.62 6.64
CA GLU A 18 -10.69 -13.47 7.48
C GLU A 18 -11.83 -14.13 6.67
N GLY A 19 -11.75 -14.10 5.34
CA GLY A 19 -12.69 -14.80 4.44
C GLY A 19 -13.92 -14.00 4.02
N ILE A 20 -14.10 -12.77 4.52
CA ILE A 20 -15.22 -11.91 4.13
C ILE A 20 -14.91 -11.19 2.82
N LYS A 21 -15.60 -11.58 1.78
CA LYS A 21 -15.50 -11.00 0.43
C LYS A 21 -16.83 -11.15 -0.32
N TYR A 22 -17.22 -10.12 -1.09
CA TYR A 22 -18.44 -10.11 -1.88
C TYR A 22 -18.11 -9.82 -3.35
N GLY A 23 -17.79 -10.86 -4.11
CA GLY A 23 -17.42 -10.70 -5.51
C GLY A 23 -16.21 -9.78 -5.69
N PRO A 24 -16.34 -8.68 -6.47
CA PRO A 24 -15.27 -7.71 -6.68
C PRO A 24 -14.93 -6.88 -5.43
N ILE A 25 -15.83 -6.82 -4.43
CA ILE A 25 -15.61 -6.09 -3.18
C ILE A 25 -14.75 -6.97 -2.27
N ASN A 26 -13.44 -6.77 -2.31
CA ASN A 26 -12.44 -7.55 -1.59
C ASN A 26 -11.17 -6.74 -1.32
N GLY A 27 -10.20 -7.33 -0.63
CA GLY A 27 -8.93 -6.69 -0.30
C GLY A 27 -8.13 -6.24 -1.51
N GLY A 28 -8.21 -6.94 -2.64
CA GLY A 28 -7.55 -6.55 -3.88
C GLY A 28 -8.09 -5.22 -4.43
N LEU A 29 -9.41 -5.01 -4.38
CA LEU A 29 -10.02 -3.73 -4.72
C LEU A 29 -9.60 -2.62 -3.75
N ALA A 30 -9.56 -2.91 -2.45
CA ALA A 30 -9.11 -1.95 -1.45
C ALA A 30 -7.66 -1.52 -1.69
N VAL A 31 -6.77 -2.46 -2.01
CA VAL A 31 -5.36 -2.18 -2.36
C VAL A 31 -5.28 -1.35 -3.64
N ALA A 32 -6.08 -1.62 -4.67
CA ALA A 32 -6.11 -0.81 -5.88
C ALA A 32 -6.47 0.66 -5.60
N VAL A 33 -7.46 0.90 -4.71
CA VAL A 33 -7.80 2.27 -4.27
C VAL A 33 -6.65 2.91 -3.47
N PHE A 34 -5.94 2.15 -2.62
CA PHE A 34 -4.73 2.64 -1.94
C PHE A 34 -3.65 3.06 -2.95
N LEU A 35 -3.38 2.23 -3.94
CA LEU A 35 -2.39 2.52 -4.99
C LEU A 35 -2.78 3.76 -5.80
N ALA A 36 -4.05 3.90 -6.19
CA ALA A 36 -4.55 5.10 -6.88
C ALA A 36 -4.42 6.35 -6.01
N LEU A 37 -4.73 6.25 -4.71
CA LEU A 37 -4.55 7.34 -3.76
C LEU A 37 -3.07 7.72 -3.61
N SER A 38 -2.16 6.74 -3.53
CA SER A 38 -0.70 6.97 -3.50
C SER A 38 -0.23 7.66 -4.78
N GLY A 39 -0.67 7.19 -5.95
CA GLY A 39 -0.38 7.82 -7.23
C GLY A 39 -0.86 9.27 -7.30
N TRP A 40 -2.10 9.54 -6.85
CA TRP A 40 -2.64 10.88 -6.77
C TRP A 40 -1.82 11.81 -5.87
N LEU A 41 -1.48 11.37 -4.66
CA LEU A 41 -0.75 12.18 -3.70
C LEU A 41 0.69 12.45 -4.15
N ILE A 42 1.38 11.41 -4.64
CA ILE A 42 2.77 11.53 -5.08
C ILE A 42 2.88 12.29 -6.41
N GLY A 43 2.00 11.97 -7.36
CA GLY A 43 1.90 12.72 -8.60
C GLY A 43 1.65 14.21 -8.36
N GLY A 44 0.74 14.53 -7.43
CA GLY A 44 0.45 15.91 -7.04
C GLY A 44 1.61 16.63 -6.35
N ILE A 45 2.49 15.92 -5.66
CA ILE A 45 3.74 16.47 -5.13
C ILE A 45 4.74 16.66 -6.26
N LEU A 46 5.05 15.62 -7.04
CA LEU A 46 6.11 15.64 -8.02
C LEU A 46 5.85 16.59 -9.20
N VAL A 47 4.58 16.78 -9.60
CA VAL A 47 4.24 17.71 -10.68
C VAL A 47 4.65 19.16 -10.33
N LYS A 48 4.62 19.50 -9.03
CA LYS A 48 5.00 20.82 -8.48
C LYS A 48 6.45 20.89 -8.01
N SER A 49 7.13 19.74 -7.97
CA SER A 49 8.49 19.62 -7.45
C SER A 49 9.54 19.88 -8.54
N ASP A 50 10.75 20.19 -8.09
CA ASP A 50 11.98 20.22 -8.84
C ASP A 50 12.98 19.18 -8.32
N ARG A 51 14.19 19.14 -8.89
CA ARG A 51 15.22 18.19 -8.46
C ARG A 51 15.76 18.48 -7.07
N ASP A 52 15.75 19.73 -6.64
CA ASP A 52 16.29 20.16 -5.35
C ASP A 52 15.36 19.71 -4.20
N SER A 53 14.10 19.44 -4.48
CA SER A 53 13.13 18.91 -3.53
C SER A 53 13.24 17.40 -3.28
N LEU A 54 14.01 16.65 -4.10
CA LEU A 54 14.14 15.20 -4.00
C LEU A 54 14.64 14.69 -2.63
N PRO A 55 15.66 15.29 -1.97
CA PRO A 55 16.08 14.84 -0.65
C PRO A 55 14.93 14.86 0.37
N ARG A 56 14.12 15.92 0.35
CA ARG A 56 12.95 16.02 1.23
C ARG A 56 11.87 15.02 0.88
N PHE A 57 11.66 14.76 -0.40
CA PHE A 57 10.73 13.76 -0.88
C PHE A 57 11.09 12.37 -0.35
N PHE A 58 12.31 11.89 -0.57
CA PHE A 58 12.77 10.58 -0.10
C PHE A 58 12.77 10.47 1.43
N TYR A 59 13.22 11.51 2.12
CA TYR A 59 13.18 11.55 3.58
C TYR A 59 11.75 11.38 4.12
N ASN A 60 10.79 12.10 3.56
CA ASN A 60 9.40 12.03 3.99
C ASN A 60 8.76 10.68 3.69
N ARG A 61 9.16 9.99 2.63
CA ARG A 61 8.68 8.64 2.28
C ARG A 61 9.28 7.59 3.21
N ALA A 62 10.61 7.57 3.33
CA ALA A 62 11.30 6.63 4.19
C ALA A 62 10.82 6.72 5.64
N THR A 63 10.78 7.93 6.23
CA THR A 63 10.32 8.10 7.61
C THR A 63 8.86 7.72 7.83
N ARG A 64 8.02 7.80 6.80
CA ARG A 64 6.62 7.42 6.89
C ARG A 64 6.39 5.91 6.78
N ILE A 65 7.21 5.21 5.98
CA ILE A 65 6.95 3.82 5.58
C ILE A 65 7.90 2.86 6.27
N TRP A 66 9.22 3.10 6.19
CA TRP A 66 10.22 2.12 6.53
C TRP A 66 10.17 1.66 7.99
N ALA A 67 10.01 2.60 8.92
CA ALA A 67 10.04 2.23 10.33
C ALA A 67 8.91 1.28 10.70
N SER A 68 7.67 1.59 10.31
CA SER A 68 6.52 0.74 10.56
C SER A 68 6.59 -0.58 9.78
N TYR A 69 7.04 -0.50 8.53
CA TYR A 69 7.20 -1.66 7.66
C TYR A 69 8.25 -2.64 8.19
N PHE A 70 9.47 -2.17 8.49
CA PHE A 70 10.50 -3.04 9.04
C PHE A 70 10.14 -3.56 10.43
N THR A 71 9.41 -2.79 11.25
CA THR A 71 8.87 -3.30 12.52
C THR A 71 7.89 -4.44 12.27
N ALA A 72 6.98 -4.32 11.29
CA ALA A 72 6.05 -5.39 10.95
C ALA A 72 6.76 -6.65 10.42
N ILE A 73 7.78 -6.49 9.57
CA ILE A 73 8.64 -7.59 9.11
C ILE A 73 9.33 -8.26 10.30
N MET A 74 9.97 -7.49 11.17
CA MET A 74 10.65 -8.03 12.36
C MET A 74 9.70 -8.84 13.23
N LEU A 75 8.51 -8.31 13.52
CA LEU A 75 7.50 -9.01 14.31
C LEU A 75 7.07 -10.33 13.64
N LEU A 76 6.75 -10.28 12.37
CA LEU A 76 6.28 -11.44 11.61
C LEU A 76 7.35 -12.53 11.50
N TYR A 77 8.56 -12.17 11.07
CA TYR A 77 9.65 -13.14 10.90
C TYR A 77 10.20 -13.67 12.22
N THR A 78 10.14 -12.89 13.32
CA THR A 78 10.44 -13.37 14.67
C THR A 78 9.38 -14.41 15.11
N ALA A 79 8.09 -14.10 14.93
CA ALA A 79 7.03 -15.05 15.26
C ALA A 79 7.14 -16.33 14.41
N ALA A 80 7.51 -16.22 13.14
CA ALA A 80 7.77 -17.35 12.27
C ALA A 80 8.94 -18.20 12.75
N ALA A 81 10.07 -17.58 13.11
CA ALA A 81 11.25 -18.28 13.61
C ALA A 81 10.96 -19.03 14.91
N LEU A 82 10.20 -18.42 15.83
CA LEU A 82 9.80 -19.05 17.10
C LEU A 82 8.83 -20.22 16.92
N ARG A 83 7.96 -20.17 15.91
CA ARG A 83 6.91 -21.18 15.71
C ARG A 83 7.32 -22.32 14.76
N GLU A 84 8.03 -22.00 13.70
CA GLU A 84 8.31 -22.90 12.56
C GLU A 84 9.81 -23.16 12.39
N GLY A 85 10.65 -22.41 13.13
CA GLY A 85 12.10 -22.43 12.97
C GLY A 85 12.56 -21.56 11.80
N VAL A 86 13.89 -21.47 11.66
CA VAL A 86 14.54 -20.72 10.57
C VAL A 86 14.88 -21.68 9.44
N THR A 87 14.29 -21.46 8.26
CA THR A 87 14.43 -22.31 7.07
C THR A 87 15.03 -21.52 5.90
N ALA A 88 15.42 -22.20 4.81
CA ALA A 88 15.83 -21.52 3.58
C ALA A 88 14.73 -20.59 3.04
N ASN A 89 13.47 -21.00 3.10
CA ASN A 89 12.34 -20.18 2.71
C ASN A 89 12.17 -18.95 3.63
N TRP A 90 12.44 -19.09 4.93
CA TRP A 90 12.43 -17.96 5.86
C TRP A 90 13.41 -16.86 5.40
N PHE A 91 14.64 -17.20 5.01
CA PHE A 91 15.63 -16.26 4.49
C PHE A 91 15.24 -15.69 3.12
N LYS A 92 14.76 -16.55 2.21
CA LYS A 92 14.35 -16.15 0.86
C LYS A 92 13.25 -15.08 0.91
N TYR A 93 12.19 -15.33 1.66
CA TYR A 93 11.07 -14.38 1.73
C TYR A 93 11.40 -13.14 2.56
N LEU A 94 12.19 -13.28 3.64
CA LEU A 94 12.71 -12.11 4.35
C LEU A 94 13.53 -11.21 3.43
N PHE A 95 14.38 -11.78 2.58
CA PHE A 95 15.17 -11.03 1.61
C PHE A 95 14.27 -10.25 0.64
N TYR A 96 13.23 -10.87 0.09
CA TYR A 96 12.29 -10.19 -0.81
C TYR A 96 11.50 -9.08 -0.10
N ASP A 97 11.09 -9.30 1.13
CA ASP A 97 10.35 -8.31 1.91
C ASP A 97 11.26 -7.12 2.28
N VAL A 98 12.45 -7.36 2.84
CA VAL A 98 13.37 -6.30 3.25
C VAL A 98 13.87 -5.47 2.07
N THR A 99 13.95 -6.06 0.89
CA THR A 99 14.40 -5.38 -0.33
C THR A 99 13.27 -4.78 -1.18
N PHE A 100 12.02 -4.84 -0.72
CA PHE A 100 10.84 -4.36 -1.46
C PHE A 100 10.71 -4.99 -2.85
N THR A 101 11.07 -6.28 -2.98
CA THR A 101 10.99 -7.01 -4.26
C THR A 101 10.02 -8.20 -4.22
N HIS A 102 9.23 -8.29 -3.17
CA HIS A 102 8.21 -9.34 -2.99
C HIS A 102 7.34 -9.49 -4.25
N TYR A 103 6.77 -8.42 -4.76
CA TYR A 103 5.90 -8.44 -5.95
C TYR A 103 6.56 -9.01 -7.20
N ASN A 104 7.88 -8.87 -7.33
CA ASN A 104 8.63 -9.27 -8.53
C ASN A 104 8.91 -10.78 -8.59
N PHE A 105 9.01 -11.44 -7.42
CA PHE A 105 9.54 -12.81 -7.33
C PHE A 105 8.63 -13.78 -6.58
N VAL A 106 7.57 -13.29 -5.94
CA VAL A 106 6.65 -14.13 -5.17
C VAL A 106 5.37 -14.37 -5.96
N GLU A 107 5.09 -15.64 -6.25
CA GLU A 107 3.85 -16.07 -6.88
C GLU A 107 2.79 -16.36 -5.80
N PHE A 108 1.62 -15.75 -5.92
CA PHE A 108 0.55 -15.83 -4.93
C PHE A 108 0.14 -17.26 -4.53
N PRO A 109 -0.10 -18.21 -5.43
CA PRO A 109 -0.43 -19.57 -5.03
C PRO A 109 0.68 -20.24 -4.23
N ARG A 110 1.93 -20.04 -4.64
CA ARG A 110 3.12 -20.64 -4.04
C ARG A 110 3.44 -20.05 -2.68
N ALA A 111 3.25 -18.74 -2.50
CA ALA A 111 3.48 -18.05 -1.25
C ALA A 111 2.67 -18.62 -0.07
N SER A 112 1.44 -19.09 -0.31
CA SER A 112 0.59 -19.67 0.73
C SER A 112 1.16 -20.98 1.34
N PHE A 113 2.08 -21.64 0.62
CA PHE A 113 2.70 -22.89 1.07
C PHE A 113 4.16 -22.71 1.48
N GLU A 114 4.90 -21.84 0.82
CA GLU A 114 6.34 -21.69 1.02
C GLU A 114 6.70 -20.59 2.02
N MET A 115 5.91 -19.50 2.08
CA MET A 115 6.19 -18.41 3.01
C MET A 115 5.96 -18.84 4.46
N PRO A 116 6.77 -18.32 5.40
CA PRO A 116 6.54 -18.51 6.82
C PRO A 116 5.13 -18.10 7.25
N LEU A 117 4.62 -18.79 8.28
CA LEU A 117 3.28 -18.58 8.83
C LEU A 117 2.18 -18.71 7.74
N LYS A 118 2.36 -19.67 6.81
CA LYS A 118 1.39 -19.98 5.75
C LYS A 118 1.04 -18.77 4.88
N GLY A 119 2.02 -17.97 4.51
CA GLY A 119 1.84 -16.84 3.62
C GLY A 119 1.29 -15.57 4.29
N THR A 120 1.33 -15.47 5.61
CA THR A 120 0.80 -14.30 6.35
C THR A 120 1.44 -12.97 5.88
N GLY A 121 2.75 -12.97 5.54
CA GLY A 121 3.45 -11.79 5.01
C GLY A 121 3.16 -11.47 3.55
N ASN A 122 2.37 -12.29 2.85
CA ASN A 122 2.09 -12.07 1.43
C ASN A 122 1.37 -10.73 1.14
N ALA A 123 0.72 -10.11 2.15
CA ALA A 123 0.14 -8.78 2.03
C ALA A 123 1.18 -7.67 1.73
N PHE A 124 2.46 -7.89 1.99
CA PHE A 124 3.52 -6.91 1.78
C PHE A 124 3.85 -6.63 0.31
N TRP A 125 3.34 -7.43 -0.64
CA TRP A 125 3.56 -7.22 -2.08
C TRP A 125 3.18 -5.80 -2.54
N SER A 126 2.12 -5.22 -1.99
CA SER A 126 1.66 -3.90 -2.41
C SER A 126 2.61 -2.77 -2.00
N LEU A 127 3.32 -2.94 -0.87
CA LEU A 127 4.36 -2.00 -0.47
C LEU A 127 5.59 -2.10 -1.36
N ALA A 128 5.92 -3.29 -1.87
CA ALA A 128 6.96 -3.42 -2.89
C ALA A 128 6.61 -2.63 -4.15
N VAL A 129 5.37 -2.72 -4.63
CA VAL A 129 4.87 -1.91 -5.76
C VAL A 129 4.96 -0.41 -5.44
N GLU A 130 4.51 -0.01 -4.26
CA GLU A 130 4.48 1.40 -3.85
C GLU A 130 5.89 1.98 -3.71
N GLU A 131 6.84 1.27 -3.07
CA GLU A 131 8.20 1.72 -2.89
C GLU A 131 8.96 1.82 -4.22
N GLN A 132 8.83 0.81 -5.08
CA GLN A 132 9.41 0.87 -6.43
C GLN A 132 8.83 2.02 -7.25
N PHE A 133 7.53 2.31 -7.10
CA PHE A 133 6.92 3.49 -7.72
C PHE A 133 7.52 4.79 -7.18
N TYR A 134 7.82 4.90 -5.88
CA TYR A 134 8.47 6.08 -5.31
C TYR A 134 9.89 6.29 -5.84
N LEU A 135 10.54 5.26 -6.36
CA LEU A 135 11.81 5.37 -7.06
C LEU A 135 11.63 5.73 -8.53
N ALA A 136 10.70 5.08 -9.22
CA ALA A 136 10.49 5.26 -10.66
C ALA A 136 9.85 6.64 -11.00
N ALA A 137 8.86 7.10 -10.22
CA ALA A 137 8.12 8.31 -10.52
C ALA A 137 8.99 9.59 -10.52
N PRO A 138 9.89 9.84 -9.56
CA PRO A 138 10.78 10.99 -9.61
C PRO A 138 11.71 10.96 -10.83
N LEU A 139 12.25 9.77 -11.18
CA LEU A 139 13.10 9.62 -12.37
C LEU A 139 12.35 10.01 -13.64
N LEU A 140 11.12 9.53 -13.81
CA LEU A 140 10.32 9.87 -14.97
C LEU A 140 9.89 11.34 -14.93
N MET A 141 9.34 11.84 -13.80
CA MET A 141 8.71 13.16 -13.76
C MET A 141 9.70 14.33 -13.72
N LEU A 142 10.89 14.15 -13.14
CA LEU A 142 11.84 15.26 -12.92
C LEU A 142 13.08 15.18 -13.82
N PHE A 143 13.36 14.03 -14.44
CA PHE A 143 14.54 13.85 -15.28
C PHE A 143 14.22 13.69 -16.76
N THR A 144 12.92 13.55 -17.14
CA THR A 144 12.52 13.54 -18.53
C THR A 144 11.70 14.79 -18.87
N ARG A 145 11.80 15.26 -20.10
CA ARG A 145 11.07 16.45 -20.59
C ARG A 145 9.55 16.22 -20.67
N PHE A 146 9.12 14.98 -20.81
CA PHE A 146 7.70 14.60 -20.94
C PHE A 146 7.09 14.05 -19.67
N GLY A 147 7.87 13.88 -18.60
CA GLY A 147 7.45 13.19 -17.37
C GLY A 147 6.27 13.84 -16.63
N LYS A 148 6.01 15.13 -16.86
CA LYS A 148 4.86 15.87 -16.30
C LYS A 148 3.71 16.03 -17.30
N SER A 149 3.79 15.41 -18.48
CA SER A 149 2.77 15.51 -19.53
C SER A 149 1.57 14.59 -19.23
N MET A 150 0.37 15.10 -19.48
CA MET A 150 -0.87 14.30 -19.41
C MET A 150 -0.82 13.13 -20.41
N MET A 151 -0.29 13.36 -21.63
CA MET A 151 -0.19 12.31 -22.65
C MET A 151 0.69 11.16 -22.18
N THR A 152 1.84 11.45 -21.57
CA THR A 152 2.74 10.42 -21.03
C THR A 152 2.04 9.52 -20.02
N TRP A 153 1.35 10.11 -19.05
CA TRP A 153 0.65 9.33 -18.02
C TRP A 153 -0.61 8.67 -18.55
N ALA A 154 -1.28 9.21 -19.56
CA ALA A 154 -2.38 8.54 -20.26
C ALA A 154 -1.88 7.28 -20.98
N VAL A 155 -0.79 7.38 -21.75
CA VAL A 155 -0.19 6.21 -22.45
C VAL A 155 0.28 5.16 -21.45
N ILE A 156 0.97 5.54 -20.37
CA ILE A 156 1.41 4.62 -19.33
C ILE A 156 0.21 3.93 -18.68
N SER A 157 -0.83 4.69 -18.31
CA SER A 157 -2.02 4.14 -17.66
C SER A 157 -2.75 3.14 -18.56
N VAL A 158 -2.99 3.51 -19.82
CA VAL A 158 -3.66 2.63 -20.80
C VAL A 158 -2.82 1.37 -21.06
N GLY A 159 -1.50 1.51 -21.24
CA GLY A 159 -0.60 0.38 -21.43
C GLY A 159 -0.61 -0.59 -20.22
N LEU A 160 -0.52 -0.06 -19.00
CA LEU A 160 -0.56 -0.88 -17.79
C LEU A 160 -1.93 -1.54 -17.58
N MET A 161 -3.03 -0.86 -17.89
CA MET A 161 -4.37 -1.46 -17.88
C MET A 161 -4.51 -2.58 -18.92
N ALA A 162 -3.99 -2.38 -20.13
CA ALA A 162 -4.00 -3.41 -21.18
C ALA A 162 -3.17 -4.64 -20.79
N LEU A 163 -2.06 -4.44 -20.07
CA LEU A 163 -1.23 -5.51 -19.53
C LEU A 163 -1.76 -6.14 -18.24
N GLN A 164 -2.94 -5.74 -17.77
CA GLN A 164 -3.54 -6.19 -16.51
C GLN A 164 -2.59 -6.02 -15.29
N SER A 165 -1.81 -4.97 -15.31
CA SER A 165 -0.74 -4.74 -14.32
C SER A 165 -1.26 -4.12 -13.04
N MET A 166 -0.80 -4.59 -11.88
CA MET A 166 -1.07 -3.99 -10.56
C MET A 166 -0.50 -2.57 -10.40
N TRP A 167 0.33 -2.12 -11.36
CA TRP A 167 0.80 -0.74 -11.43
C TRP A 167 -0.24 0.21 -12.06
N ALA A 168 -1.29 -0.31 -12.70
CA ALA A 168 -2.28 0.50 -13.40
C ALA A 168 -3.00 1.49 -12.46
N PRO A 169 -3.53 1.10 -11.27
CA PRO A 169 -4.21 2.03 -10.37
C PRO A 169 -3.30 3.18 -9.93
N ILE A 170 -2.01 2.91 -9.64
CA ILE A 170 -1.09 3.97 -9.20
C ILE A 170 -0.77 4.94 -10.35
N ALA A 171 -0.60 4.45 -11.57
CA ALA A 171 -0.39 5.27 -12.76
C ALA A 171 -1.61 6.15 -13.08
N VAL A 172 -2.82 5.59 -13.00
CA VAL A 172 -4.08 6.33 -13.18
C VAL A 172 -4.24 7.40 -12.10
N GLY A 173 -3.80 7.12 -10.86
CA GLY A 173 -3.73 8.12 -9.79
C GLY A 173 -2.83 9.30 -10.14
N VAL A 174 -1.64 9.04 -10.70
CA VAL A 174 -0.73 10.12 -11.18
C VAL A 174 -1.34 10.88 -12.34
N LEU A 175 -1.94 10.18 -13.31
CA LEU A 175 -2.65 10.85 -14.41
C LEU A 175 -3.70 11.81 -13.86
N GLY A 176 -4.52 11.36 -12.90
CA GLY A 176 -5.50 12.20 -12.24
C GLY A 176 -4.87 13.44 -11.61
N ALA A 177 -3.73 13.29 -10.91
CA ALA A 177 -3.02 14.41 -10.29
C ALA A 177 -2.45 15.40 -11.31
N VAL A 178 -1.89 14.90 -12.42
CA VAL A 178 -1.39 15.74 -13.51
C VAL A 178 -2.54 16.50 -14.18
N VAL A 179 -3.65 15.84 -14.49
CA VAL A 179 -4.85 16.47 -15.04
C VAL A 179 -5.41 17.51 -14.07
N ASN A 180 -5.44 17.19 -12.76
CA ASN A 180 -5.90 18.14 -11.75
C ASN A 180 -5.08 19.44 -11.70
N GLN A 181 -3.77 19.36 -11.94
CA GLN A 181 -2.90 20.54 -11.97
C GLN A 181 -3.31 21.53 -13.09
N HIS A 182 -3.84 21.03 -14.19
CA HIS A 182 -4.23 21.82 -15.36
C HIS A 182 -5.73 22.18 -15.37
N HIS A 183 -6.59 21.30 -14.87
CA HIS A 183 -8.04 21.40 -15.06
C HIS A 183 -8.86 21.36 -13.75
N GLY A 184 -8.23 21.24 -12.58
CA GLY A 184 -8.94 21.32 -11.30
C GLY A 184 -9.95 20.19 -11.06
N LEU A 185 -9.54 18.92 -11.23
CA LEU A 185 -10.41 17.76 -11.01
C LEU A 185 -10.89 17.66 -9.55
N GLY A 186 -12.18 17.35 -9.36
CA GLY A 186 -12.78 17.19 -8.04
C GLY A 186 -13.00 18.49 -7.27
N ALA A 187 -12.71 19.64 -7.87
CA ALA A 187 -12.89 20.97 -7.25
C ALA A 187 -14.36 21.25 -6.96
N THR A 188 -15.25 20.94 -7.90
CA THR A 188 -16.69 21.22 -7.76
C THR A 188 -17.46 20.03 -7.19
N ARG A 189 -18.62 20.32 -6.56
CA ARG A 189 -19.54 19.26 -6.09
C ARG A 189 -20.02 18.37 -7.26
N VAL A 190 -20.28 18.96 -8.41
CA VAL A 190 -20.75 18.24 -9.60
C VAL A 190 -19.70 17.23 -10.06
N GLN A 191 -18.43 17.65 -10.18
CA GLN A 191 -17.33 16.73 -10.56
C GLN A 191 -17.21 15.55 -9.60
N ARG A 192 -17.34 15.79 -8.29
CA ARG A 192 -17.30 14.70 -7.29
C ARG A 192 -18.49 13.76 -7.39
N LEU A 193 -19.68 14.27 -7.68
CA LEU A 193 -20.87 13.44 -7.90
C LEU A 193 -20.76 12.62 -9.18
N VAL A 194 -20.24 13.20 -10.26
CA VAL A 194 -19.94 12.47 -11.52
C VAL A 194 -18.93 11.36 -11.25
N ALA A 195 -17.83 11.67 -10.53
CA ALA A 195 -16.85 10.65 -10.16
C ALA A 195 -17.48 9.53 -9.33
N ALA A 196 -18.35 9.86 -8.35
CA ALA A 196 -19.07 8.85 -7.57
C ALA A 196 -19.98 7.99 -8.44
N ALA A 197 -20.72 8.58 -9.39
CA ALA A 197 -21.56 7.85 -10.32
C ALA A 197 -20.76 6.89 -11.22
N ILE A 198 -19.60 7.34 -11.75
CA ILE A 198 -18.69 6.50 -12.53
C ILE A 198 -18.12 5.36 -11.66
N ALA A 199 -17.76 5.62 -10.41
CA ALA A 199 -17.29 4.59 -9.48
C ALA A 199 -18.36 3.53 -9.25
N ILE A 200 -19.62 3.93 -9.01
CA ILE A 200 -20.73 2.98 -8.85
C ILE A 200 -20.96 2.16 -10.11
N ALA A 201 -20.96 2.77 -11.29
CA ALA A 201 -21.10 2.09 -12.56
C ALA A 201 -19.94 1.10 -12.80
N ALA A 202 -18.69 1.50 -12.56
CA ALA A 202 -17.53 0.63 -12.67
C ALA A 202 -17.61 -0.56 -11.71
N LEU A 203 -18.02 -0.33 -10.46
CA LEU A 203 -18.22 -1.41 -9.48
C LEU A 203 -19.32 -2.38 -9.94
N GLY A 204 -20.45 -1.88 -10.40
CA GLY A 204 -21.52 -2.70 -10.96
C GLY A 204 -21.04 -3.55 -12.15
N SER A 205 -20.25 -2.94 -13.04
CA SER A 205 -19.68 -3.63 -14.19
C SER A 205 -18.69 -4.74 -13.80
N MET A 206 -17.96 -4.61 -12.70
CA MET A 206 -17.04 -5.65 -12.19
C MET A 206 -17.78 -6.93 -11.72
N PHE A 207 -19.07 -6.87 -11.40
CA PHE A 207 -19.86 -8.08 -11.12
C PHE A 207 -20.15 -8.89 -12.39
N LEU A 208 -20.16 -8.23 -13.56
CA LEU A 208 -20.38 -8.86 -14.86
C LEU A 208 -19.06 -9.29 -15.50
N TRP A 209 -18.06 -8.42 -15.48
CA TRP A 209 -16.70 -8.64 -16.03
C TRP A 209 -15.70 -8.72 -14.89
N ARG A 210 -15.55 -9.91 -14.33
CA ARG A 210 -14.60 -10.18 -13.23
C ARG A 210 -13.17 -9.94 -13.69
N ASP A 211 -12.35 -9.41 -12.80
CA ASP A 211 -10.90 -9.21 -12.96
C ASP A 211 -10.47 -8.24 -14.10
N ALA A 212 -11.38 -7.38 -14.55
CA ALA A 212 -11.04 -6.34 -15.51
C ALA A 212 -10.25 -5.20 -14.83
N GLU A 213 -8.91 -5.20 -14.99
CA GLU A 213 -8.03 -4.16 -14.43
C GLU A 213 -8.43 -2.73 -14.84
N PRO A 214 -8.89 -2.46 -16.08
CA PRO A 214 -9.38 -1.13 -16.43
C PRO A 214 -10.53 -0.64 -15.54
N LEU A 215 -11.51 -1.51 -15.25
CA LEU A 215 -12.63 -1.15 -14.37
C LEU A 215 -12.16 -0.89 -12.93
N ARG A 216 -11.23 -1.71 -12.43
CA ARG A 216 -10.61 -1.56 -11.11
C ARG A 216 -9.85 -0.23 -10.99
N SER A 217 -9.06 0.12 -12.00
CA SER A 217 -8.30 1.37 -12.04
C SER A 217 -9.21 2.60 -12.14
N ILE A 218 -10.22 2.57 -13.00
CA ILE A 218 -11.21 3.64 -13.14
C ILE A 218 -11.99 3.83 -11.83
N PHE A 219 -12.51 2.74 -11.25
CA PHE A 219 -13.16 2.76 -9.95
C PHE A 219 -12.28 3.44 -8.90
N SER A 220 -11.02 3.00 -8.80
CA SER A 220 -10.08 3.46 -7.79
C SER A 220 -9.82 4.96 -7.88
N LEU A 221 -9.56 5.48 -9.09
CA LEU A 221 -9.40 6.93 -9.28
C LEU A 221 -10.69 7.68 -8.96
N CYS A 222 -11.82 7.20 -9.42
CA CYS A 222 -13.11 7.87 -9.21
C CYS A 222 -13.50 7.92 -7.74
N VAL A 223 -13.21 6.88 -6.93
CA VAL A 223 -13.37 6.91 -5.46
C VAL A 223 -12.50 8.00 -4.85
N VAL A 224 -11.23 8.11 -5.25
CA VAL A 224 -10.33 9.17 -4.78
C VAL A 224 -10.90 10.54 -5.13
N LEU A 225 -11.30 10.78 -6.38
CA LEU A 225 -11.86 12.07 -6.83
C LEU A 225 -13.18 12.42 -6.13
N ALA A 226 -14.06 11.45 -5.91
CA ALA A 226 -15.34 11.67 -5.22
C ALA A 226 -15.13 12.12 -3.75
N LEU A 227 -14.07 11.65 -3.11
CA LEU A 227 -13.78 11.91 -1.70
C LEU A 227 -12.79 13.05 -1.46
N ILE A 228 -12.22 13.66 -2.50
CA ILE A 228 -11.43 14.89 -2.41
C ILE A 228 -12.39 16.06 -2.18
N ALA A 229 -12.70 16.31 -0.94
CA ALA A 229 -13.47 17.48 -0.55
C ALA A 229 -12.60 18.44 0.26
N PRO A 230 -12.62 19.75 -0.02
CA PRO A 230 -12.06 20.73 0.90
C PRO A 230 -12.82 20.65 2.23
N GLY A 231 -12.10 20.68 3.34
CA GLY A 231 -12.71 20.64 4.66
C GLY A 231 -11.70 20.43 5.78
N VAL A 232 -12.11 20.77 6.99
CA VAL A 232 -11.27 20.61 8.17
C VAL A 232 -11.20 19.12 8.54
N ARG A 233 -9.99 18.64 8.74
CA ARG A 233 -9.76 17.28 9.26
C ARG A 233 -10.13 17.22 10.72
N GLY A 234 -11.24 16.57 11.05
CA GLY A 234 -11.64 16.33 12.44
C GLY A 234 -10.62 15.44 13.18
N PRO A 235 -10.55 15.52 14.53
CA PRO A 235 -9.61 14.74 15.33
C PRO A 235 -9.81 13.22 15.15
N THR A 236 -11.04 12.78 15.09
CA THR A 236 -11.40 11.35 14.88
C THR A 236 -10.90 10.84 13.53
N GLY A 237 -11.12 11.58 12.44
CA GLY A 237 -10.62 11.19 11.13
C GLY A 237 -9.10 11.15 11.08
N LYS A 238 -8.40 12.11 11.71
CA LYS A 238 -6.94 12.10 11.83
C LYS A 238 -6.43 10.86 12.56
N PHE A 239 -7.10 10.45 13.65
CA PHE A 239 -6.74 9.26 14.40
C PHE A 239 -6.90 7.99 13.56
N PHE A 240 -8.07 7.75 12.96
CA PHE A 240 -8.31 6.57 12.12
C PHE A 240 -7.42 6.54 10.88
N GLY A 241 -7.18 7.68 10.26
CA GLY A 241 -6.19 7.78 9.17
C GLY A 241 -4.75 7.48 9.61
N ALA A 242 -4.40 7.82 10.85
CA ALA A 242 -3.06 7.57 11.39
C ALA A 242 -2.81 6.08 11.69
N ILE A 243 -3.82 5.37 12.22
CA ILE A 243 -3.70 3.93 12.54
C ILE A 243 -3.94 3.02 11.32
N SER A 244 -4.42 3.56 10.18
CA SER A 244 -4.76 2.74 9.01
C SER A 244 -3.57 1.97 8.42
N PHE A 245 -2.40 2.59 8.37
CA PHE A 245 -1.18 1.95 7.87
C PHE A 245 -0.64 0.88 8.82
N PRO A 246 -0.48 1.14 10.14
CA PRO A 246 -0.23 0.08 11.12
C PRO A 246 -1.25 -1.06 11.09
N LEU A 247 -2.54 -0.77 10.89
CA LEU A 247 -3.59 -1.79 10.77
C LEU A 247 -3.35 -2.68 9.55
N TYR A 248 -3.06 -2.08 8.40
CA TYR A 248 -2.73 -2.82 7.19
C TYR A 248 -1.53 -3.76 7.38
N LEU A 249 -0.47 -3.29 8.06
CA LEU A 249 0.75 -4.07 8.28
C LEU A 249 0.61 -5.19 9.31
N ASN A 250 -0.14 -4.95 10.39
CA ASN A 250 -0.14 -5.79 11.59
C ASN A 250 -1.50 -6.48 11.84
N GLN A 251 -2.42 -6.45 10.87
CA GLN A 251 -3.74 -7.09 10.99
C GLN A 251 -3.68 -8.57 11.38
N TRP A 252 -2.64 -9.29 10.95
CA TRP A 252 -2.42 -10.69 11.25
C TRP A 252 -2.30 -10.98 12.75
N ILE A 253 -1.85 -10.03 13.57
CA ILE A 253 -1.69 -10.18 15.03
C ILE A 253 -3.03 -10.49 15.69
N GLY A 254 -4.11 -9.83 15.25
CA GLY A 254 -5.45 -10.08 15.78
C GLY A 254 -5.91 -11.51 15.51
N GLY A 255 -5.78 -11.98 14.27
CA GLY A 255 -6.11 -13.35 13.88
C GLY A 255 -5.31 -14.38 14.68
N PHE A 256 -3.99 -14.19 14.79
CA PHE A 256 -3.13 -15.09 15.58
C PHE A 256 -3.51 -15.11 17.06
N THR A 257 -3.77 -13.95 17.66
CA THR A 257 -4.13 -13.84 19.07
C THR A 257 -5.45 -14.55 19.37
N VAL A 258 -6.50 -14.24 18.60
CA VAL A 258 -7.84 -14.80 18.84
C VAL A 258 -7.88 -16.30 18.54
N ASN A 259 -7.22 -16.74 17.47
CA ASN A 259 -7.11 -18.15 17.14
C ASN A 259 -6.31 -18.95 18.20
N ALA A 260 -5.28 -18.34 18.80
CA ALA A 260 -4.55 -18.95 19.91
C ALA A 260 -5.44 -19.09 21.17
N ILE A 261 -6.19 -18.04 21.52
CA ILE A 261 -7.14 -18.09 22.64
C ILE A 261 -8.20 -19.16 22.37
N SER A 262 -8.78 -19.18 21.16
CA SER A 262 -9.81 -20.14 20.79
C SER A 262 -9.33 -21.59 20.89
N ARG A 263 -8.05 -21.82 20.56
CA ARG A 263 -7.47 -23.17 20.57
C ARG A 263 -7.00 -23.65 21.94
N TYR A 264 -6.42 -22.76 22.76
CA TYR A 264 -5.69 -23.16 23.97
C TYR A 264 -6.38 -22.76 25.27
N VAL A 265 -7.36 -21.84 25.25
CA VAL A 265 -8.02 -21.31 26.45
C VAL A 265 -9.50 -21.70 26.46
N MET A 266 -10.26 -21.25 25.45
CA MET A 266 -11.71 -21.50 25.39
C MET A 266 -12.19 -21.34 23.91
N PRO A 267 -13.06 -22.25 23.42
CA PRO A 267 -13.63 -22.13 22.08
C PRO A 267 -14.39 -20.82 21.91
N ILE A 268 -14.13 -20.10 20.82
CA ILE A 268 -14.79 -18.85 20.47
C ILE A 268 -15.68 -19.09 19.25
N PRO A 269 -17.00 -18.79 19.30
CA PRO A 269 -17.89 -18.86 18.12
C PRO A 269 -17.40 -18.00 16.97
N GLY A 270 -17.59 -18.47 15.72
CA GLY A 270 -17.02 -17.84 14.53
C GLY A 270 -17.35 -16.36 14.36
N ASP A 271 -18.61 -15.95 14.56
CA ASP A 271 -19.02 -14.55 14.45
C ASP A 271 -18.36 -13.68 15.53
N LEU A 272 -18.29 -14.19 16.76
CA LEU A 272 -17.61 -13.51 17.86
C LEU A 272 -16.10 -13.46 17.60
N ALA A 273 -15.50 -14.53 17.08
CA ALA A 273 -14.10 -14.58 16.73
C ALA A 273 -13.75 -13.48 15.73
N LEU A 274 -14.56 -13.27 14.69
CA LEU A 274 -14.37 -12.21 13.70
C LEU A 274 -14.35 -10.81 14.33
N VAL A 275 -15.31 -10.53 15.20
CA VAL A 275 -15.37 -9.23 15.92
C VAL A 275 -14.13 -9.06 16.79
N LEU A 276 -13.73 -10.08 17.52
CA LEU A 276 -12.55 -10.04 18.37
C LEU A 276 -11.25 -9.90 17.56
N ILE A 277 -11.13 -10.58 16.42
CA ILE A 277 -10.01 -10.41 15.48
C ILE A 277 -9.90 -8.97 15.02
N PHE A 278 -11.02 -8.38 14.59
CA PHE A 278 -11.04 -6.98 14.16
C PHE A 278 -10.59 -6.04 15.28
N LEU A 279 -11.16 -6.19 16.49
CA LEU A 279 -10.82 -5.35 17.65
C LEU A 279 -9.36 -5.54 18.08
N ALA A 280 -8.85 -6.76 18.11
CA ALA A 280 -7.47 -7.06 18.46
C ALA A 280 -6.49 -6.52 17.43
N SER A 281 -6.82 -6.59 16.12
CA SER A 281 -6.01 -6.01 15.05
C SER A 281 -5.97 -4.48 15.14
N VAL A 282 -7.11 -3.83 15.44
CA VAL A 282 -7.15 -2.38 15.69
C VAL A 282 -6.33 -2.02 16.93
N ALA A 283 -6.43 -2.80 18.02
CA ALA A 283 -5.62 -2.59 19.21
C ALA A 283 -4.11 -2.71 18.92
N ALA A 284 -3.69 -3.74 18.16
CA ALA A 284 -2.31 -3.89 17.70
C ALA A 284 -1.85 -2.69 16.84
N ALA A 285 -2.71 -2.21 15.95
CA ALA A 285 -2.44 -1.02 15.14
C ALA A 285 -2.28 0.25 16.00
N VAL A 286 -3.10 0.43 17.02
CA VAL A 286 -2.97 1.55 17.96
C VAL A 286 -1.65 1.47 18.73
N VAL A 287 -1.28 0.29 19.23
CA VAL A 287 -0.01 0.09 19.96
C VAL A 287 1.18 0.40 19.05
N THR A 288 1.22 -0.16 17.85
CA THR A 288 2.31 0.09 16.90
C THR A 288 2.36 1.54 16.45
N TRP A 289 1.22 2.20 16.25
CA TRP A 289 1.18 3.63 15.96
C TRP A 289 1.75 4.47 17.10
N TYR A 290 1.39 4.22 18.35
CA TYR A 290 1.94 4.95 19.50
C TYR A 290 3.43 4.70 19.70
N ALA A 291 3.88 3.46 19.51
CA ALA A 291 5.26 3.04 19.75
C ALA A 291 6.22 3.48 18.62
N VAL A 292 5.77 3.45 17.37
CA VAL A 292 6.64 3.63 16.19
C VAL A 292 6.28 4.87 15.38
N ASP A 293 5.05 4.93 14.81
CA ASP A 293 4.71 5.96 13.84
C ASP A 293 4.65 7.36 14.47
N ARG A 294 3.95 7.47 15.60
CA ARG A 294 3.70 8.75 16.26
C ARG A 294 4.98 9.48 16.66
N PRO A 295 5.96 8.87 17.34
CA PRO A 295 7.21 9.54 17.67
C PRO A 295 8.00 9.96 16.43
N ILE A 296 8.09 9.08 15.41
CA ILE A 296 8.81 9.42 14.17
C ILE A 296 8.17 10.61 13.48
N MET A 297 6.85 10.58 13.30
CA MET A 297 6.11 11.66 12.64
C MET A 297 6.17 12.98 13.43
N ARG A 298 6.29 12.91 14.76
CA ARG A 298 6.44 14.08 15.62
C ARG A 298 7.81 14.75 15.49
N TYR A 299 8.87 13.95 15.36
CA TYR A 299 10.24 14.45 15.40
C TYR A 299 10.92 14.53 14.05
N ARG A 300 10.34 13.95 12.99
CA ARG A 300 10.95 13.83 11.65
C ARG A 300 11.45 15.17 11.09
N ASP A 301 10.73 16.26 11.31
CA ASP A 301 11.12 17.58 10.77
C ASP A 301 12.33 18.16 11.49
N ARG A 302 12.56 17.79 12.76
CA ARG A 302 13.77 18.16 13.52
C ARG A 302 14.99 17.34 13.08
N TRP A 303 14.77 16.12 12.59
CA TRP A 303 15.85 15.22 12.16
C TRP A 303 16.21 15.37 10.69
N TYR A 304 15.42 16.13 9.94
CA TYR A 304 15.69 16.32 8.53
C TYR A 304 16.94 17.17 8.30
N THR A 305 17.82 16.65 7.42
CA THR A 305 18.83 17.43 6.71
C THR A 305 18.86 16.99 5.24
N PRO A 306 19.30 17.85 4.29
CA PRO A 306 19.40 17.46 2.88
C PRO A 306 20.27 16.23 2.65
N GLU A 307 21.36 16.08 3.44
CA GLU A 307 22.29 14.95 3.36
C GLU A 307 21.60 13.65 3.77
N ARG A 308 20.83 13.65 4.87
CA ARG A 308 20.01 12.49 5.28
C ARG A 308 18.98 12.13 4.24
N GLY A 309 18.35 13.13 3.63
CA GLY A 309 17.39 12.90 2.54
C GLY A 309 18.04 12.26 1.31
N LYS A 310 19.23 12.74 0.92
CA LYS A 310 20.02 12.12 -0.18
C LYS A 310 20.44 10.69 0.17
N ALA A 311 20.95 10.48 1.40
CA ALA A 311 21.37 9.16 1.86
C ALA A 311 20.22 8.15 1.84
N LEU A 312 19.02 8.52 2.32
CA LEU A 312 17.84 7.65 2.27
C LEU A 312 17.37 7.37 0.83
N GLY A 313 17.44 8.36 -0.06
CA GLY A 313 17.15 8.15 -1.48
C GLY A 313 18.11 7.15 -2.12
N ILE A 314 19.43 7.31 -1.90
CA ILE A 314 20.45 6.38 -2.39
C ILE A 314 20.24 4.98 -1.80
N ALA A 315 20.00 4.89 -0.49
CA ALA A 315 19.74 3.63 0.19
C ALA A 315 18.53 2.89 -0.42
N ALA A 316 17.44 3.62 -0.73
CA ALA A 316 16.25 3.05 -1.37
C ALA A 316 16.57 2.40 -2.73
N TYR A 317 17.31 3.11 -3.60
CA TYR A 317 17.74 2.55 -4.89
C TYR A 317 18.66 1.34 -4.73
N ILE A 318 19.60 1.39 -3.78
CA ILE A 318 20.53 0.28 -3.51
C ILE A 318 19.75 -0.94 -3.00
N ILE A 319 18.87 -0.78 -2.02
CA ILE A 319 18.08 -1.86 -1.42
C ILE A 319 17.25 -2.57 -2.49
N VAL A 320 16.49 -1.81 -3.28
CA VAL A 320 15.68 -2.39 -4.36
C VAL A 320 16.56 -2.98 -5.46
N GLY A 321 17.68 -2.35 -5.82
CA GLY A 321 18.64 -2.87 -6.80
C GLY A 321 19.25 -4.20 -6.38
N ILE A 322 19.67 -4.33 -5.11
CA ILE A 322 20.15 -5.59 -4.52
C ILE A 322 19.05 -6.66 -4.57
N GLY A 323 17.83 -6.28 -4.22
CA GLY A 323 16.68 -7.18 -4.23
C GLY A 323 16.37 -7.72 -5.63
N LEU A 324 16.37 -6.85 -6.64
CA LEU A 324 16.12 -7.25 -8.03
C LEU A 324 17.26 -8.16 -8.56
N ALA A 325 18.52 -7.78 -8.34
CA ALA A 325 19.67 -8.59 -8.76
C ALA A 325 19.70 -9.96 -8.05
N GLY A 326 19.54 -9.96 -6.71
CA GLY A 326 19.52 -11.20 -5.92
C GLY A 326 18.33 -12.09 -6.26
N GLY A 327 17.13 -11.52 -6.45
CA GLY A 327 15.94 -12.27 -6.83
C GLY A 327 16.09 -12.92 -8.23
N LEU A 328 16.66 -12.20 -9.20
CA LEU A 328 16.98 -12.78 -10.51
C LEU A 328 18.01 -13.93 -10.40
N THR A 329 19.01 -13.77 -9.53
CA THR A 329 20.01 -14.83 -9.28
C THR A 329 19.36 -16.06 -8.63
N LEU A 330 18.53 -15.87 -7.58
CA LEU A 330 17.83 -16.99 -6.95
C LEU A 330 16.92 -17.72 -7.95
N ARG A 331 16.18 -16.97 -8.79
CA ARG A 331 15.34 -17.57 -9.83
C ARG A 331 16.15 -18.36 -10.87
N ALA A 332 17.33 -17.86 -11.26
CA ALA A 332 18.23 -18.56 -12.19
C ALA A 332 18.82 -19.86 -11.58
N LEU A 333 18.95 -19.90 -10.24
CA LEU A 333 19.39 -21.10 -9.50
C LEU A 333 18.24 -22.07 -9.16
N GLY A 334 17.00 -21.76 -9.57
CA GLY A 334 15.83 -22.63 -9.37
C GLY A 334 15.12 -22.49 -8.01
N TYR A 335 15.40 -21.39 -7.27
CA TYR A 335 14.79 -21.09 -5.97
C TYR A 335 13.53 -20.23 -6.10
#